data_7f6a7d63cf69607007dd0c0ffdfd2816
#
_entry.id   7f6a7d63cf69607007dd0c0ffdfd2816
#
_cell.length_a   1.000
_cell.length_b   1.000
_cell.length_c   1.000
_cell.angle_alpha   90.00
_cell.angle_beta   90.00
_cell.angle_gamma   90.00
#
_symmetry.space_group_name_H-M   'P 1'
#
loop_
_entity.id
_entity.type
_entity.pdbx_description
1 polymer ?
#
loop_
_entity_poly.entity_id
_entity_poly.type
_entity_poly.pdbx_seq_one_letter_code
_entity_poly.pdbx_strand_id
1 'polypeptide(L)'
;MRRILLVEDEKMIRYGIYVMIENSGVPYSEITECRNGKDAVEYLKNTRYDLVLTDIKMPIMGGLELSRWICDNLDAEERPLIVAISGYAEFEYVKGMMKFQSMDYLLKPVDREELGKILWNAEEILRKRGVESPDMGKSGDTEVTGVSRYKMQRAVDYIRQNYGKPIDMAEVSNYVSMNYSMFSYKSNDYLKKSPVYGHFRKTAA
;
A
#
# COMPACT_ATOMS: atom_id res chain seq x y z
N MET A 1 6.21 2.49 19.68
CA MET A 1 5.27 3.59 19.40
C MET A 1 5.27 3.82 17.91
N ARG A 2 4.12 3.80 17.26
CA ARG A 2 3.99 3.95 15.79
C ARG A 2 3.82 5.42 15.45
N ARG A 3 4.58 5.91 14.46
CA ARG A 3 4.47 7.29 13.95
C ARG A 3 3.99 7.28 12.53
N ILE A 4 2.99 8.11 12.23
CA ILE A 4 2.40 8.26 10.91
C ILE A 4 2.76 9.64 10.36
N LEU A 5 3.22 9.69 9.11
CA LEU A 5 3.40 10.91 8.35
C LEU A 5 2.31 10.99 7.29
N LEU A 6 1.44 11.98 7.41
CA LEU A 6 0.33 12.25 6.48
C LEU A 6 0.70 13.41 5.58
N VAL A 7 0.79 13.17 4.28
CA VAL A 7 1.23 14.13 3.28
C VAL A 7 0.12 14.36 2.24
N GLU A 8 -0.49 15.55 2.30
CA GLU A 8 -1.66 15.92 1.49
C GLU A 8 -1.71 17.44 1.40
N ASP A 9 -1.78 18.03 0.22
CA ASP A 9 -1.77 19.49 0.05
C ASP A 9 -3.13 20.13 0.39
N GLU A 10 -4.24 19.44 0.11
CA GLU A 10 -5.57 19.92 0.38
C GLU A 10 -5.93 19.81 1.87
N LYS A 11 -6.02 20.96 2.56
CA LYS A 11 -6.26 21.03 4.01
C LYS A 11 -7.48 20.23 4.47
N MET A 12 -8.59 20.29 3.74
CA MET A 12 -9.83 19.61 4.16
C MET A 12 -9.74 18.11 3.98
N ILE A 13 -9.10 17.63 2.92
CA ILE A 13 -8.86 16.21 2.70
C ILE A 13 -7.90 15.67 3.75
N ARG A 14 -6.79 16.37 4.00
CA ARG A 14 -5.82 16.02 5.04
C ARG A 14 -6.46 15.92 6.42
N TYR A 15 -7.27 16.91 6.80
CA TYR A 15 -8.02 16.87 8.06
C TYR A 15 -9.02 15.70 8.11
N GLY A 16 -9.73 15.43 7.03
CA GLY A 16 -10.64 14.28 6.96
C GLY A 16 -9.92 12.95 7.18
N ILE A 17 -8.78 12.76 6.51
CA ILE A 17 -7.94 11.56 6.68
C ILE A 17 -7.38 11.47 8.11
N TYR A 18 -6.89 12.59 8.66
CA TYR A 18 -6.44 12.68 10.05
C TYR A 18 -7.51 12.18 11.03
N VAL A 19 -8.74 12.68 10.91
CA VAL A 19 -9.86 12.26 11.76
C VAL A 19 -10.21 10.78 11.57
N MET A 20 -10.13 10.25 10.34
CA MET A 20 -10.35 8.83 10.09
C MET A 20 -9.28 7.96 10.75
N ILE A 21 -8.01 8.37 10.71
CA ILE A 21 -6.91 7.68 11.39
C ILE A 21 -7.16 7.71 12.91
N GLU A 22 -7.43 8.87 13.50
CA GLU A 22 -7.74 9.03 14.92
C GLU A 22 -8.84 8.08 15.41
N ASN A 23 -9.84 7.85 14.56
CA ASN A 23 -11.00 7.01 14.89
C ASN A 23 -10.88 5.56 14.39
N SER A 24 -9.71 5.15 13.88
CA SER A 24 -9.48 3.79 13.35
C SER A 24 -9.33 2.73 14.44
N GLY A 25 -8.97 3.13 15.66
CA GLY A 25 -8.64 2.22 16.76
C GLY A 25 -7.28 1.55 16.64
N VAL A 26 -6.48 1.89 15.64
CA VAL A 26 -5.11 1.37 15.48
C VAL A 26 -4.17 2.07 16.46
N PRO A 27 -3.28 1.33 17.16
CA PRO A 27 -2.38 1.93 18.14
C PRO A 27 -1.21 2.67 17.47
N TYR A 28 -1.30 3.98 17.36
CA TYR A 28 -0.18 4.84 17.01
C TYR A 28 -0.05 5.99 18.03
N SER A 29 1.10 6.62 18.04
CA SER A 29 1.45 7.62 19.05
C SER A 29 1.43 9.05 18.53
N GLU A 30 1.61 9.22 17.24
CA GLU A 30 1.80 10.53 16.65
C GLU A 30 1.42 10.51 15.16
N ILE A 31 0.68 11.54 14.74
CA ILE A 31 0.43 11.83 13.33
C ILE A 31 1.06 13.18 13.04
N THR A 32 2.02 13.22 12.15
CA THR A 32 2.61 14.46 11.63
C THR A 32 2.01 14.77 10.27
N GLU A 33 1.55 16.01 10.09
CA GLU A 33 0.95 16.47 8.84
C GLU A 33 1.91 17.30 8.01
N CYS A 34 1.97 17.04 6.70
CA CYS A 34 2.73 17.80 5.70
C CYS A 34 1.85 18.19 4.52
N ARG A 35 2.27 19.20 3.76
CA ARG A 35 1.53 19.72 2.59
C ARG A 35 2.14 19.30 1.25
N ASN A 36 3.32 18.73 1.24
CA ASN A 36 4.04 18.30 0.04
C ASN A 36 5.17 17.34 0.42
N GLY A 37 5.71 16.64 -0.56
CA GLY A 37 6.80 15.69 -0.34
C GLY A 37 8.11 16.32 0.14
N LYS A 38 8.38 17.60 -0.20
CA LYS A 38 9.60 18.28 0.25
C LYS A 38 9.59 18.51 1.76
N ASP A 39 8.46 18.96 2.31
CA ASP A 39 8.29 19.10 3.74
C ASP A 39 8.40 17.73 4.44
N ALA A 40 7.80 16.68 3.83
CA ALA A 40 7.89 15.33 4.33
C ALA A 40 9.34 14.81 4.40
N VAL A 41 10.17 15.12 3.40
CA VAL A 41 11.61 14.77 3.41
C VAL A 41 12.32 15.39 4.62
N GLU A 42 12.03 16.64 4.98
CA GLU A 42 12.68 17.28 6.13
C GLU A 42 12.28 16.59 7.46
N TYR A 43 11.05 16.11 7.58
CA TYR A 43 10.65 15.29 8.72
C TYR A 43 11.34 13.92 8.74
N LEU A 44 11.39 13.25 7.60
CA LEU A 44 12.00 11.91 7.46
C LEU A 44 13.51 11.90 7.73
N LYS A 45 14.22 13.00 7.47
CA LYS A 45 15.64 13.15 7.82
C LYS A 45 15.89 13.19 9.33
N ASN A 46 14.95 13.70 10.10
CA ASN A 46 15.13 13.99 11.51
C ASN A 46 14.37 13.03 12.44
N THR A 47 13.42 12.30 11.89
CA THR A 47 12.49 11.48 12.69
C THR A 47 12.14 10.22 11.91
N ARG A 48 12.20 9.08 12.59
CA ARG A 48 11.74 7.81 12.02
C ARG A 48 10.22 7.74 12.07
N TYR A 49 9.62 7.43 10.94
CA TYR A 49 8.20 7.13 10.78
C TYR A 49 8.00 5.67 10.41
N ASP A 50 6.90 5.09 10.86
CA ASP A 50 6.54 3.70 10.58
C ASP A 50 5.65 3.58 9.33
N LEU A 51 4.83 4.61 9.07
CA LEU A 51 3.89 4.66 7.96
C LEU A 51 3.88 6.06 7.34
N VAL A 52 3.90 6.13 6.03
CA VAL A 52 3.67 7.34 5.23
C VAL A 52 2.39 7.14 4.42
N LEU A 53 1.39 8.01 4.65
CA LEU A 53 0.22 8.16 3.80
C LEU A 53 0.46 9.39 2.92
N THR A 54 0.49 9.25 1.61
CA THR A 54 0.82 10.37 0.72
C THR A 54 -0.14 10.49 -0.45
N ASP A 55 -0.63 11.70 -0.73
CA ASP A 55 -1.20 11.97 -2.04
C ASP A 55 -0.12 11.84 -3.12
N ILE A 56 -0.52 11.39 -4.29
CA ILE A 56 0.38 11.25 -5.44
C ILE A 56 0.63 12.60 -6.10
N LYS A 57 -0.42 13.41 -6.27
CA LYS A 57 -0.35 14.69 -6.98
C LYS A 57 -0.34 15.86 -6.00
N MET A 58 0.82 16.36 -5.69
CA MET A 58 1.00 17.55 -4.85
C MET A 58 1.98 18.54 -5.50
N PRO A 59 1.87 19.84 -5.19
CA PRO A 59 2.85 20.83 -5.64
C PRO A 59 4.22 20.57 -5.02
N ILE A 60 5.26 21.09 -5.66
CA ILE A 60 6.66 21.06 -5.23
C ILE A 60 7.28 19.67 -5.34
N MET A 61 6.74 18.66 -4.67
CA MET A 61 7.16 17.27 -4.70
C MET A 61 5.94 16.39 -4.45
N GLY A 62 5.59 15.55 -5.42
CA GLY A 62 4.50 14.60 -5.34
C GLY A 62 4.85 13.32 -4.57
N GLY A 63 3.84 12.50 -4.27
CA GLY A 63 4.01 11.25 -3.54
C GLY A 63 4.90 10.23 -4.24
N LEU A 64 4.91 10.21 -5.57
CA LEU A 64 5.78 9.33 -6.35
C LEU A 64 7.27 9.71 -6.18
N GLU A 65 7.58 11.00 -6.23
CA GLU A 65 8.93 11.51 -6.01
C GLU A 65 9.37 11.32 -4.57
N LEU A 66 8.46 11.53 -3.60
CA LEU A 66 8.69 11.25 -2.19
C LEU A 66 9.01 9.76 -1.95
N SER A 67 8.23 8.87 -2.54
CA SER A 67 8.45 7.42 -2.43
C SER A 67 9.79 6.99 -3.02
N ARG A 68 10.17 7.59 -4.14
CA ARG A 68 11.50 7.41 -4.72
C ARG A 68 12.59 7.87 -3.76
N TRP A 69 12.46 9.07 -3.20
CA TRP A 69 13.43 9.61 -2.26
C TRP A 69 13.60 8.70 -1.03
N ILE A 70 12.51 8.18 -0.48
CA ILE A 70 12.52 7.22 0.64
C ILE A 70 13.33 5.97 0.26
N CYS A 71 13.10 5.40 -0.91
CA CYS A 71 13.82 4.22 -1.37
C CYS A 71 15.32 4.47 -1.63
N ASP A 72 15.66 5.65 -2.12
CA ASP A 72 17.02 5.98 -2.50
C ASP A 72 17.90 6.44 -1.31
N ASN A 73 17.28 6.95 -0.23
CA ASN A 73 18.01 7.62 0.87
C ASN A 73 17.86 6.96 2.25
N LEU A 74 16.89 6.07 2.44
CA LEU A 74 16.71 5.36 3.71
C LEU A 74 17.09 3.89 3.58
N ASP A 75 17.74 3.35 4.61
CA ASP A 75 18.05 1.94 4.68
C ASP A 75 16.77 1.09 4.76
N ALA A 76 16.80 -0.12 4.21
CA ALA A 76 15.62 -0.99 4.07
C ALA A 76 14.88 -1.22 5.40
N GLU A 77 15.64 -1.34 6.51
CA GLU A 77 15.11 -1.56 7.87
C GLU A 77 14.47 -0.30 8.48
N GLU A 78 14.83 0.88 7.98
CA GLU A 78 14.32 2.17 8.46
C GLU A 78 13.18 2.73 7.60
N ARG A 79 12.96 2.15 6.43
CA ARG A 79 11.92 2.61 5.50
C ARG A 79 10.54 2.45 6.12
N PRO A 80 9.74 3.53 6.15
CA PRO A 80 8.33 3.43 6.51
C PRO A 80 7.56 2.59 5.48
N LEU A 81 6.47 1.99 5.89
CA LEU A 81 5.46 1.52 4.95
C LEU A 81 4.87 2.72 4.20
N ILE A 82 4.60 2.58 2.91
CA ILE A 82 4.07 3.66 2.09
C ILE A 82 2.68 3.26 1.60
N VAL A 83 1.70 4.13 1.83
CA VAL A 83 0.35 4.03 1.27
C VAL A 83 0.10 5.27 0.41
N ALA A 84 -0.21 5.04 -0.85
CA ALA A 84 -0.55 6.12 -1.76
C ALA A 84 -2.05 6.43 -1.69
N ILE A 85 -2.38 7.72 -1.78
CA ILE A 85 -3.76 8.22 -1.89
C ILE A 85 -3.85 9.00 -3.19
N SER A 86 -4.91 8.81 -3.99
CA SER A 86 -5.04 9.53 -5.26
C SER A 86 -6.48 9.73 -5.67
N GLY A 87 -6.77 10.86 -6.30
CA GLY A 87 -8.06 11.14 -6.93
C GLY A 87 -8.28 10.45 -8.27
N TYR A 88 -7.25 9.82 -8.82
CA TYR A 88 -7.29 9.23 -10.15
C TYR A 88 -6.78 7.80 -10.14
N ALA A 89 -7.56 6.89 -10.70
CA ALA A 89 -7.14 5.50 -10.97
C ALA A 89 -6.21 5.41 -12.20
N GLU A 90 -5.26 6.35 -12.34
CA GLU A 90 -4.33 6.32 -13.46
C GLU A 90 -3.31 5.20 -13.27
N PHE A 91 -3.35 4.24 -14.17
CA PHE A 91 -2.48 3.05 -14.18
C PHE A 91 -0.97 3.37 -14.03
N GLU A 92 -0.50 4.47 -14.62
CA GLU A 92 0.92 4.85 -14.56
C GLU A 92 1.36 5.26 -13.14
N TYR A 93 0.49 5.89 -12.34
CA TYR A 93 0.82 6.24 -10.96
C TYR A 93 0.83 5.02 -10.05
N VAL A 94 -0.14 4.13 -10.20
CA VAL A 94 -0.17 2.85 -9.48
C VAL A 94 1.10 2.05 -9.78
N LYS A 95 1.49 1.95 -11.06
CA LYS A 95 2.72 1.29 -11.50
C LYS A 95 3.98 1.97 -10.94
N GLY A 96 4.00 3.30 -10.90
CA GLY A 96 5.10 4.05 -10.31
C GLY A 96 5.26 3.78 -8.83
N MET A 97 4.17 3.86 -8.06
CA MET A 97 4.18 3.61 -6.62
C MET A 97 4.59 2.17 -6.27
N MET A 98 4.22 1.20 -7.10
CA MET A 98 4.63 -0.20 -6.90
C MET A 98 6.13 -0.42 -7.09
N LYS A 99 6.80 0.34 -7.96
CA LYS A 99 8.27 0.28 -8.09
C LYS A 99 8.98 0.68 -6.81
N PHE A 100 8.36 1.56 -6.01
CA PHE A 100 8.88 2.04 -4.74
C PHE A 100 8.28 1.30 -3.53
N GLN A 101 7.85 0.04 -3.74
CA GLN A 101 7.41 -0.86 -2.68
C GLN A 101 6.26 -0.30 -1.82
N SER A 102 5.36 0.52 -2.42
CA SER A 102 4.17 0.94 -1.69
C SER A 102 3.38 -0.29 -1.21
N MET A 103 2.97 -0.25 0.05
CA MET A 103 2.21 -1.32 0.68
C MET A 103 0.82 -1.43 0.08
N ASP A 104 0.18 -0.29 -0.11
CA ASP A 104 -1.19 -0.23 -0.63
C ASP A 104 -1.49 1.12 -1.32
N TYR A 105 -2.70 1.23 -1.84
CA TYR A 105 -3.17 2.38 -2.61
C TYR A 105 -4.67 2.64 -2.31
N LEU A 106 -5.02 3.89 -2.00
CA LEU A 106 -6.39 4.34 -1.73
C LEU A 106 -6.87 5.32 -2.80
N LEU A 107 -8.13 5.19 -3.21
CA LEU A 107 -8.78 6.17 -4.07
C LEU A 107 -9.48 7.25 -3.26
N LYS A 108 -9.41 8.51 -3.72
CA LYS A 108 -10.25 9.60 -3.23
C LYS A 108 -11.65 9.53 -3.89
N PRO A 109 -12.72 9.75 -3.17
CA PRO A 109 -12.77 10.05 -1.75
C PRO A 109 -12.39 8.84 -0.90
N VAL A 110 -11.54 9.06 0.12
CA VAL A 110 -11.05 7.98 0.99
C VAL A 110 -12.22 7.37 1.77
N ASP A 111 -12.38 6.08 1.62
CA ASP A 111 -13.36 5.32 2.41
C ASP A 111 -12.79 4.97 3.79
N ARG A 112 -13.59 5.21 4.84
CA ARG A 112 -13.17 4.98 6.23
C ARG A 112 -12.86 3.52 6.53
N GLU A 113 -13.66 2.59 6.00
CA GLU A 113 -13.46 1.16 6.26
C GLU A 113 -12.23 0.63 5.51
N GLU A 114 -12.02 1.11 4.29
CA GLU A 114 -10.84 0.75 3.47
C GLU A 114 -9.56 1.26 4.13
N LEU A 115 -9.53 2.52 4.56
CA LEU A 115 -8.41 3.09 5.31
C LEU A 115 -8.16 2.30 6.61
N GLY A 116 -9.20 1.98 7.38
CA GLY A 116 -9.09 1.19 8.59
C GLY A 116 -8.45 -0.17 8.36
N LYS A 117 -8.87 -0.90 7.32
CA LYS A 117 -8.27 -2.20 6.94
C LYS A 117 -6.78 -2.07 6.58
N ILE A 118 -6.42 -1.01 5.86
CA ILE A 118 -5.02 -0.74 5.49
C ILE A 118 -4.17 -0.43 6.72
N LEU A 119 -4.67 0.38 7.64
CA LEU A 119 -3.97 0.73 8.87
C LEU A 119 -3.73 -0.50 9.76
N TRP A 120 -4.74 -1.36 9.93
CA TRP A 120 -4.58 -2.62 10.67
C TRP A 120 -3.60 -3.59 10.01
N ASN A 121 -3.61 -3.67 8.68
CA ASN A 121 -2.63 -4.46 7.92
C ASN A 121 -1.20 -3.91 8.09
N ALA A 122 -1.05 -2.58 8.07
CA ALA A 122 0.23 -1.92 8.36
C ALA A 122 0.73 -2.26 9.77
N GLU A 123 -0.13 -2.18 10.78
CA GLU A 123 0.23 -2.52 12.17
C GLU A 123 0.66 -3.99 12.30
N GLU A 124 -0.02 -4.92 11.62
CA GLU A 124 0.37 -6.33 11.62
C GLU A 124 1.77 -6.55 11.03
N ILE A 125 2.08 -5.89 9.89
CA ILE A 125 3.40 -5.95 9.25
C ILE A 125 4.48 -5.37 10.18
N LEU A 126 4.22 -4.19 10.76
CA LEU A 126 5.17 -3.52 11.64
C LEU A 126 5.40 -4.29 12.95
N ARG A 127 4.37 -4.97 13.47
CA ARG A 127 4.51 -5.84 14.63
C ARG A 127 5.42 -7.02 14.33
N LYS A 128 5.30 -7.63 13.17
CA LYS A 128 6.18 -8.73 12.75
C LYS A 128 7.62 -8.26 12.59
N ARG A 129 7.86 -7.10 11.98
CA ARG A 129 9.21 -6.50 11.89
C ARG A 129 9.85 -6.25 13.27
N GLY A 130 9.06 -5.93 14.30
CA GLY A 130 9.55 -5.65 15.65
C GLY A 130 9.81 -6.89 16.53
N VAL A 131 9.34 -8.08 16.13
CA VAL A 131 9.52 -9.34 16.90
C VAL A 131 10.74 -10.12 16.43
N GLU A 132 11.23 -9.89 15.22
CA GLU A 132 12.45 -10.49 14.70
C GLU A 132 13.67 -9.77 15.27
N SER A 133 14.18 -10.29 16.40
CA SER A 133 15.47 -9.93 17.00
C SER A 133 16.64 -10.45 16.15
N PRO A 134 17.86 -9.88 16.32
CA PRO A 134 18.93 -9.94 15.31
C PRO A 134 19.70 -11.25 15.38
N ASP A 135 19.29 -12.25 14.64
CA ASP A 135 20.20 -13.30 14.15
C ASP A 135 19.55 -14.12 13.03
N MET A 136 19.58 -13.63 11.83
CA MET A 136 19.63 -14.42 10.59
C MET A 136 19.87 -13.50 9.40
N GLY A 137 21.02 -13.71 8.77
CA GLY A 137 21.51 -12.87 7.70
C GLY A 137 20.65 -12.82 6.44
N LYS A 138 20.66 -11.64 5.86
CA LYS A 138 20.49 -11.33 4.44
C LYS A 138 19.30 -11.96 3.70
N SER A 139 18.19 -11.22 3.63
CA SER A 139 17.45 -11.09 2.37
C SER A 139 16.42 -9.94 2.47
N GLY A 140 16.78 -8.76 2.00
CA GLY A 140 16.02 -7.50 2.10
C GLY A 140 14.77 -7.35 1.23
N ASP A 141 14.28 -8.41 0.55
CA ASP A 141 13.20 -8.30 -0.45
C ASP A 141 11.92 -9.09 -0.07
N THR A 142 11.84 -9.67 1.14
CA THR A 142 10.95 -10.82 1.31
C THR A 142 9.59 -10.52 1.94
N GLU A 143 9.39 -9.46 2.74
CA GLU A 143 8.17 -9.33 3.54
C GLU A 143 7.01 -8.59 2.86
N VAL A 144 7.25 -7.44 2.22
CA VAL A 144 6.18 -6.75 1.49
C VAL A 144 5.77 -7.54 0.25
N THR A 145 6.72 -8.21 -0.39
CA THR A 145 6.46 -9.23 -1.42
C THR A 145 5.73 -10.45 -0.84
N GLY A 146 5.96 -10.82 0.41
CA GLY A 146 5.32 -11.94 1.11
C GLY A 146 3.81 -11.75 1.29
N VAL A 147 3.38 -10.63 1.82
CA VAL A 147 1.94 -10.32 2.00
C VAL A 147 1.23 -10.23 0.66
N SER A 148 1.85 -9.58 -0.33
CA SER A 148 1.30 -9.52 -1.68
C SER A 148 1.24 -10.89 -2.34
N ARG A 149 2.29 -11.71 -2.18
CA ARG A 149 2.33 -13.08 -2.68
C ARG A 149 1.28 -13.95 -2.00
N TYR A 150 1.10 -13.83 -0.69
CA TYR A 150 0.06 -14.54 0.04
C TYR A 150 -1.36 -14.16 -0.42
N LYS A 151 -1.65 -12.88 -0.59
CA LYS A 151 -2.93 -12.40 -1.13
C LYS A 151 -3.15 -12.93 -2.56
N MET A 152 -2.12 -12.90 -3.40
CA MET A 152 -2.20 -13.43 -4.75
C MET A 152 -2.37 -14.96 -4.78
N GLN A 153 -1.73 -15.70 -3.87
CA GLN A 153 -1.94 -17.14 -3.74
C GLN A 153 -3.38 -17.45 -3.34
N ARG A 154 -3.95 -16.73 -2.36
CA ARG A 154 -5.36 -16.82 -2.00
C ARG A 154 -6.30 -16.53 -3.17
N ALA A 155 -5.96 -15.56 -4.00
CA ALA A 155 -6.72 -15.25 -5.21
C ALA A 155 -6.72 -16.45 -6.20
N VAL A 156 -5.56 -17.05 -6.41
CA VAL A 156 -5.42 -18.26 -7.26
C VAL A 156 -6.25 -19.41 -6.69
N ASP A 157 -6.20 -19.64 -5.38
CA ASP A 157 -6.94 -20.71 -4.73
C ASP A 157 -8.47 -20.47 -4.79
N TYR A 158 -8.91 -19.22 -4.61
CA TYR A 158 -10.31 -18.86 -4.81
C TYR A 158 -10.79 -19.12 -6.24
N ILE A 159 -10.00 -18.73 -7.23
CA ILE A 159 -10.29 -18.97 -8.65
C ILE A 159 -10.37 -20.47 -8.95
N ARG A 160 -9.44 -21.27 -8.41
CA ARG A 160 -9.45 -22.73 -8.57
C ARG A 160 -10.67 -23.38 -7.95
N GLN A 161 -11.09 -22.96 -6.77
CA GLN A 161 -12.27 -23.50 -6.08
C GLN A 161 -13.59 -23.15 -6.77
N ASN A 162 -13.62 -22.01 -7.48
CA ASN A 162 -14.79 -21.55 -8.21
C ASN A 162 -14.67 -21.76 -9.73
N TYR A 163 -13.74 -22.63 -10.14
CA TYR A 163 -13.55 -22.99 -11.54
C TYR A 163 -14.82 -23.57 -12.15
N GLY A 164 -15.35 -22.91 -13.19
CA GLY A 164 -16.63 -23.29 -13.82
C GLY A 164 -17.78 -22.31 -13.61
N LYS A 165 -17.59 -21.26 -12.79
CA LYS A 165 -18.50 -20.12 -12.67
C LYS A 165 -17.88 -18.88 -13.32
N PRO A 166 -18.67 -17.93 -13.83
CA PRO A 166 -18.15 -16.63 -14.21
C PRO A 166 -17.58 -15.97 -12.97
N ILE A 167 -16.29 -15.64 -12.99
CA ILE A 167 -15.60 -15.01 -11.85
C ILE A 167 -15.34 -13.55 -12.23
N ASP A 168 -15.87 -12.61 -11.43
CA ASP A 168 -15.55 -11.19 -11.57
C ASP A 168 -14.24 -10.86 -10.82
N MET A 169 -13.37 -10.08 -11.48
CA MET A 169 -12.12 -9.60 -10.90
C MET A 169 -12.34 -8.71 -9.66
N ALA A 170 -13.46 -7.98 -9.62
CA ALA A 170 -13.83 -7.18 -8.46
C ALA A 170 -14.17 -8.08 -7.27
N GLU A 171 -14.86 -9.20 -7.49
CA GLU A 171 -15.16 -10.19 -6.46
C GLU A 171 -13.90 -10.81 -5.88
N VAL A 172 -12.95 -11.20 -6.73
CA VAL A 172 -11.67 -11.76 -6.28
C VAL A 172 -10.84 -10.74 -5.53
N SER A 173 -10.80 -9.49 -6.00
CA SER A 173 -10.06 -8.43 -5.32
C SER A 173 -10.59 -8.16 -3.91
N ASN A 174 -11.91 -8.15 -3.75
CA ASN A 174 -12.58 -8.02 -2.45
C ASN A 174 -12.27 -9.21 -1.53
N TYR A 175 -12.34 -10.45 -2.07
CA TYR A 175 -12.02 -11.64 -1.29
C TYR A 175 -10.61 -11.64 -0.70
N VAL A 176 -9.63 -11.12 -1.44
CA VAL A 176 -8.24 -11.03 -0.97
C VAL A 176 -7.94 -9.73 -0.24
N SER A 177 -8.94 -8.89 -0.01
CA SER A 177 -8.79 -7.56 0.62
C SER A 177 -7.72 -6.72 -0.08
N MET A 178 -7.82 -6.62 -1.41
CA MET A 178 -7.02 -5.72 -2.25
C MET A 178 -7.97 -4.81 -3.01
N ASN A 179 -7.59 -3.54 -3.22
CA ASN A 179 -8.36 -2.73 -4.14
C ASN A 179 -8.22 -3.26 -5.58
N TYR A 180 -9.24 -3.02 -6.39
CA TYR A 180 -9.33 -3.56 -7.75
C TYR A 180 -8.14 -3.19 -8.62
N SER A 181 -7.67 -1.96 -8.57
CA SER A 181 -6.54 -1.47 -9.40
C SER A 181 -5.23 -2.19 -9.05
N MET A 182 -4.94 -2.33 -7.76
CA MET A 182 -3.78 -3.06 -7.26
C MET A 182 -3.87 -4.55 -7.61
N PHE A 183 -5.04 -5.16 -7.41
CA PHE A 183 -5.27 -6.56 -7.75
C PHE A 183 -5.12 -6.81 -9.23
N SER A 184 -5.75 -6.01 -10.09
CA SER A 184 -5.66 -6.12 -11.56
C SER A 184 -4.23 -6.00 -12.06
N TYR A 185 -3.44 -5.06 -11.52
CA TYR A 185 -2.03 -4.93 -11.85
C TYR A 185 -1.22 -6.17 -11.46
N LYS A 186 -1.31 -6.57 -10.18
CA LYS A 186 -0.52 -7.70 -9.66
C LYS A 186 -0.95 -9.04 -10.25
N SER A 187 -2.24 -9.22 -10.50
CA SER A 187 -2.77 -10.46 -11.10
C SER A 187 -2.24 -10.66 -12.52
N ASN A 188 -2.07 -9.59 -13.30
CA ASN A 188 -1.55 -9.69 -14.67
C ASN A 188 -0.11 -10.25 -14.72
N ASP A 189 0.73 -9.94 -13.75
CA ASP A 189 2.11 -10.45 -13.68
C ASP A 189 2.20 -11.83 -12.99
N TYR A 190 1.44 -12.03 -11.91
CA TYR A 190 1.45 -13.26 -11.13
C TYR A 190 0.70 -14.41 -11.84
N LEU A 191 -0.44 -14.11 -12.45
CA LEU A 191 -1.26 -15.10 -13.13
C LEU A 191 -0.66 -15.54 -14.47
N LYS A 192 0.13 -14.69 -15.15
CA LYS A 192 0.89 -15.09 -16.36
C LYS A 192 1.79 -16.31 -16.11
N LYS A 193 2.26 -16.48 -14.89
CA LYS A 193 3.09 -17.60 -14.45
C LYS A 193 2.29 -18.81 -13.92
N SER A 194 0.95 -18.70 -13.88
CA SER A 194 0.06 -19.74 -13.33
C SER A 194 -0.71 -20.45 -14.46
N PRO A 195 -0.92 -21.79 -14.36
CA PRO A 195 -1.74 -22.55 -15.32
C PRO A 195 -3.17 -22.05 -15.49
N VAL A 196 -3.66 -21.19 -14.57
CA VAL A 196 -5.01 -20.65 -14.54
C VAL A 196 -5.19 -19.45 -15.49
N TYR A 197 -4.10 -18.90 -16.03
CA TYR A 197 -4.10 -17.69 -16.88
C TYR A 197 -4.93 -17.85 -18.17
N GLY A 198 -4.92 -19.01 -18.78
CA GLY A 198 -5.66 -19.29 -20.02
C GLY A 198 -7.18 -19.16 -19.87
N HIS A 199 -7.70 -19.34 -18.67
CA HIS A 199 -9.13 -19.25 -18.38
C HIS A 199 -9.59 -17.81 -18.16
N PHE A 200 -8.76 -17.00 -17.52
CA PHE A 200 -9.02 -15.58 -17.25
C PHE A 200 -9.23 -14.75 -18.53
N ARG A 201 -8.53 -15.07 -19.59
CA ARG A 201 -8.62 -14.36 -20.86
C ARG A 201 -9.94 -14.60 -21.62
N LYS A 202 -10.64 -15.69 -21.31
CA LYS A 202 -11.90 -16.07 -21.97
C LYS A 202 -13.15 -15.45 -21.31
N THR A 203 -13.04 -15.01 -20.05
CA THR A 203 -14.16 -14.41 -19.28
C THR A 203 -14.10 -12.88 -19.23
N ALA A 204 -13.00 -12.26 -19.67
CA ALA A 204 -12.82 -10.80 -19.70
C ALA A 204 -13.00 -10.19 -21.12
N ALA A 205 -13.49 -10.97 -22.08
CA ALA A 205 -13.92 -10.54 -23.41
C ALA A 205 -15.44 -10.67 -23.48
#